data_dcf1edb96adb0a4befa4d409a15b8fc6
#
_entry.id   dcf1edb96adb0a4befa4d409a15b8fc6
#
_cell.length_a   1.000
_cell.length_b   1.000
_cell.length_c   1.000
_cell.angle_alpha   90.00
_cell.angle_beta   90.00
_cell.angle_gamma   90.00
#
_symmetry.space_group_name_H-M   'P 1'
#
loop_
_entity.id
_entity.type
_entity.pdbx_description
1 polymer ?
#
loop_
_entity_poly.entity_id
_entity_poly.type
_entity_poly.pdbx_seq_one_letter_code
_entity_poly.pdbx_strand_id
1 'polypeptide(L)'
;MDRTLKLPVGIDNFEKIRKSGFYYIDKTKLIEQLLQNWGEVNLFTRPRRFGKTLNMSMFKSFFQIGTDKSIFDGLYISQNTALCNEYMGKYPVVFISFKDVNGLTFDRAYDALVQIIGEIANGFSFLMNSDKLSKNEKEQYQGIIQIKDGKYHMSDGVVISSLKVLSQLLTKHYGKNTIFIIDEYDVPLDKAFQHGYYDEMVELIRGILGKVLKTNDYLQFAILTGCLRISKESIFTGINNFKVLSILDARFDEQFGFADDEVKNLLADYGLASHFEEAKEWYDGYHFGNVDVYCPWDVINYVDNLVANPTARPQTYWINSSGNSLVRRLINIADSTTKDEVERLIAGESIEKVVHLELTYNEIEKNIDNIWSVLFTTGYLTKVGEVKLPDSENYALKLVIPNKEVREVFILQIQEWFKEVVAKDNDEIRVLSKAILEADNEKIQRQLNIILDRMISILDTKARDRQKENFYHGLLLGLLRGSNPNWLIKSNRESGDGFSDIIIKPEDPDSGIIIEVKYATSFQGLDKSCEDAMNQINTRRYDAVLREEGRCNIIKYGIAFHKKRCKVVSDK
;
A
#
# COMPACT_ATOMS: atom_id res chain seq x y z
N MET A 1 -2.02 -34.04 18.85
CA MET A 1 -1.43 -32.82 18.28
C MET A 1 -2.36 -32.35 17.19
N ASP A 2 -3.20 -31.36 17.49
CA ASP A 2 -3.98 -30.70 16.44
C ASP A 2 -2.99 -30.15 15.42
N ARG A 3 -3.18 -30.54 14.15
CA ARG A 3 -2.34 -30.03 13.06
C ARG A 3 -2.66 -28.55 12.90
N THR A 4 -1.76 -27.69 13.33
CA THR A 4 -1.83 -26.27 13.01
C THR A 4 -1.91 -26.13 11.48
N LEU A 5 -2.94 -25.49 10.97
CA LEU A 5 -3.12 -25.28 9.54
C LEU A 5 -1.96 -24.44 8.97
N LYS A 6 -1.65 -24.60 7.70
CA LYS A 6 -0.63 -23.78 7.04
C LYS A 6 -1.17 -22.37 6.78
N LEU A 7 -0.34 -21.34 6.95
CA LEU A 7 -0.70 -19.97 6.59
C LEU A 7 -0.72 -19.77 5.06
N PRO A 8 -1.72 -19.05 4.52
CA PRO A 8 -1.88 -18.88 3.08
C PRO A 8 -1.02 -17.72 2.52
N VAL A 9 0.28 -17.70 2.82
CA VAL A 9 1.19 -16.65 2.35
C VAL A 9 1.24 -16.64 0.83
N GLY A 10 0.84 -15.51 0.21
CA GLY A 10 0.84 -15.33 -1.24
C GLY A 10 -0.22 -16.13 -2.01
N ILE A 11 -1.21 -16.71 -1.33
CA ILE A 11 -2.29 -17.47 -1.97
C ILE A 11 -3.55 -16.60 -2.02
N ASP A 12 -4.01 -16.29 -3.22
CA ASP A 12 -5.20 -15.48 -3.52
C ASP A 12 -6.35 -16.29 -4.16
N ASN A 13 -6.21 -17.62 -4.21
CA ASN A 13 -7.22 -18.54 -4.74
C ASN A 13 -7.96 -19.24 -3.60
N PHE A 14 -9.25 -18.94 -3.44
CA PHE A 14 -10.11 -19.47 -2.39
C PHE A 14 -10.23 -21.01 -2.42
N GLU A 15 -10.46 -21.57 -3.59
CA GLU A 15 -10.59 -23.03 -3.76
C GLU A 15 -9.31 -23.76 -3.33
N LYS A 16 -8.14 -23.22 -3.72
CA LYS A 16 -6.83 -23.74 -3.30
C LYS A 16 -6.66 -23.69 -1.79
N ILE A 17 -7.02 -22.57 -1.15
CA ILE A 17 -6.95 -22.44 0.32
C ILE A 17 -7.79 -23.54 0.98
N ARG A 18 -9.04 -23.68 0.57
CA ARG A 18 -9.98 -24.63 1.18
C ARG A 18 -9.59 -26.10 0.93
N LYS A 19 -9.26 -26.45 -0.31
CA LYS A 19 -8.89 -27.83 -0.68
C LYS A 19 -7.56 -28.30 -0.12
N SER A 20 -6.60 -27.36 0.06
CA SER A 20 -5.27 -27.70 0.57
C SER A 20 -5.14 -27.57 2.08
N GLY A 21 -6.21 -27.22 2.80
CA GLY A 21 -6.24 -27.11 4.26
C GLY A 21 -5.37 -25.98 4.80
N PHE A 22 -5.37 -24.82 4.14
CA PHE A 22 -4.77 -23.61 4.69
C PHE A 22 -5.71 -22.93 5.67
N TYR A 23 -5.15 -22.13 6.57
CA TYR A 23 -5.93 -21.28 7.47
C TYR A 23 -6.73 -20.27 6.65
N TYR A 24 -8.00 -20.11 6.97
CA TYR A 24 -8.90 -19.19 6.28
C TYR A 24 -9.73 -18.39 7.29
N ILE A 25 -9.59 -17.09 7.29
CA ILE A 25 -10.47 -16.18 8.02
C ILE A 25 -11.74 -15.99 7.20
N ASP A 26 -12.87 -16.42 7.76
CA ASP A 26 -14.13 -16.53 7.03
C ASP A 26 -14.73 -15.17 6.67
N LYS A 27 -14.69 -14.83 5.40
CA LYS A 27 -15.32 -13.62 4.82
C LYS A 27 -16.54 -13.94 3.96
N THR A 28 -17.12 -15.15 4.09
CA THR A 28 -18.27 -15.56 3.27
C THR A 28 -19.57 -14.82 3.59
N LYS A 29 -19.65 -14.08 4.71
CA LYS A 29 -20.71 -13.10 4.98
C LYS A 29 -20.83 -12.04 3.88
N LEU A 30 -19.72 -11.73 3.20
CA LEU A 30 -19.70 -10.85 2.02
C LEU A 30 -20.67 -11.32 0.92
N ILE A 31 -20.80 -12.62 0.73
CA ILE A 31 -21.73 -13.21 -0.28
C ILE A 31 -23.17 -12.88 0.11
N GLU A 32 -23.55 -13.12 1.37
CA GLU A 32 -24.89 -12.80 1.84
C GLU A 32 -25.21 -11.32 1.75
N GLN A 33 -24.30 -10.47 2.20
CA GLN A 33 -24.47 -9.02 2.14
C GLN A 33 -24.60 -8.52 0.70
N LEU A 34 -23.83 -9.09 -0.25
CA LEU A 34 -23.95 -8.76 -1.66
C LEU A 34 -25.31 -9.16 -2.19
N LEU A 35 -25.74 -10.42 -1.96
CA LEU A 35 -27.00 -10.95 -2.47
C LEU A 35 -28.23 -10.21 -1.94
N GLN A 36 -28.16 -9.68 -0.73
CA GLN A 36 -29.22 -8.86 -0.15
C GLN A 36 -29.28 -7.45 -0.73
N ASN A 37 -28.17 -6.94 -1.25
CA ASN A 37 -28.03 -5.52 -1.60
C ASN A 37 -27.34 -5.28 -2.95
N TRP A 38 -27.32 -6.24 -3.86
CA TRP A 38 -26.60 -6.07 -5.13
C TRP A 38 -27.24 -4.99 -6.04
N GLY A 39 -26.40 -4.27 -6.75
CA GLY A 39 -26.77 -3.50 -7.93
C GLY A 39 -26.37 -4.24 -9.18
N GLU A 40 -26.80 -3.78 -10.34
CA GLU A 40 -26.42 -4.42 -11.62
C GLU A 40 -24.89 -4.43 -11.79
N VAL A 41 -24.20 -3.38 -11.35
CA VAL A 41 -22.73 -3.30 -11.30
C VAL A 41 -22.28 -2.85 -9.91
N ASN A 42 -21.50 -3.70 -9.23
CA ASN A 42 -21.01 -3.45 -7.87
C ASN A 42 -19.49 -3.25 -7.91
N LEU A 43 -19.02 -2.05 -7.61
CA LEU A 43 -17.60 -1.71 -7.60
C LEU A 43 -17.10 -1.55 -6.16
N PHE A 44 -16.19 -2.42 -5.76
CA PHE A 44 -15.48 -2.33 -4.48
C PHE A 44 -14.12 -1.65 -4.68
N THR A 45 -13.94 -0.47 -4.08
CA THR A 45 -12.64 0.19 -4.05
C THR A 45 -12.02 0.02 -2.67
N ARG A 46 -10.87 -0.66 -2.62
CA ARG A 46 -10.11 -0.94 -1.40
C ARG A 46 -8.61 -0.80 -1.69
N PRO A 47 -7.80 -0.44 -0.70
CA PRO A 47 -6.35 -0.39 -0.85
C PRO A 47 -5.76 -1.73 -1.33
N ARG A 48 -4.52 -1.72 -1.77
CA ARG A 48 -3.80 -2.95 -2.12
C ARG A 48 -3.62 -3.83 -0.87
N ARG A 49 -3.59 -5.16 -1.05
CA ARG A 49 -3.35 -6.17 0.01
C ARG A 49 -4.50 -6.40 1.01
N PHE A 50 -5.68 -5.84 0.75
CA PHE A 50 -6.89 -6.04 1.58
C PHE A 50 -7.77 -7.20 1.12
N GLY A 51 -7.22 -8.24 0.51
CA GLY A 51 -7.93 -9.48 0.17
C GLY A 51 -8.91 -9.38 -1.01
N LYS A 52 -8.83 -8.33 -1.86
CA LYS A 52 -9.73 -8.16 -3.02
C LYS A 52 -9.78 -9.41 -3.90
N THR A 53 -8.64 -9.83 -4.44
CA THR A 53 -8.54 -10.99 -5.35
C THR A 53 -9.04 -12.27 -4.72
N LEU A 54 -8.73 -12.51 -3.43
CA LEU A 54 -9.23 -13.69 -2.71
C LEU A 54 -10.75 -13.69 -2.60
N ASN A 55 -11.36 -12.54 -2.26
CA ASN A 55 -12.81 -12.38 -2.22
C ASN A 55 -13.45 -12.56 -3.62
N MET A 56 -12.80 -12.08 -4.68
CA MET A 56 -13.27 -12.31 -6.05
C MET A 56 -13.20 -13.80 -6.43
N SER A 57 -12.13 -14.49 -6.03
CA SER A 57 -12.00 -15.95 -6.19
C SER A 57 -13.08 -16.72 -5.40
N MET A 58 -13.44 -16.26 -4.20
CA MET A 58 -14.53 -16.79 -3.38
C MET A 58 -15.88 -16.62 -4.09
N PHE A 59 -16.21 -15.44 -4.61
CA PHE A 59 -17.42 -15.21 -5.38
C PHE A 59 -17.50 -16.11 -6.61
N LYS A 60 -16.40 -16.23 -7.38
CA LYS A 60 -16.31 -17.14 -8.50
C LYS A 60 -16.68 -18.56 -8.07
N SER A 61 -16.04 -19.07 -7.03
CA SER A 61 -16.28 -20.42 -6.52
C SER A 61 -17.71 -20.61 -6.01
N PHE A 62 -18.34 -19.58 -5.47
CA PHE A 62 -19.72 -19.68 -4.98
C PHE A 62 -20.74 -19.74 -6.13
N PHE A 63 -20.62 -18.88 -7.14
CA PHE A 63 -21.64 -18.77 -8.18
C PHE A 63 -21.45 -19.76 -9.33
N GLN A 64 -20.22 -20.16 -9.65
CA GLN A 64 -19.88 -20.87 -10.87
C GLN A 64 -20.48 -22.27 -10.93
N ILE A 65 -21.15 -22.59 -12.03
CA ILE A 65 -21.64 -23.94 -12.36
C ILE A 65 -20.47 -24.92 -12.37
N GLY A 66 -20.66 -26.07 -11.69
CA GLY A 66 -19.65 -27.13 -11.63
C GLY A 66 -18.64 -27.00 -10.51
N THR A 67 -18.71 -25.95 -9.67
CA THR A 67 -17.84 -25.83 -8.50
C THR A 67 -18.19 -26.88 -7.44
N ASP A 68 -17.17 -27.42 -6.79
CA ASP A 68 -17.30 -28.27 -5.62
C ASP A 68 -17.84 -27.47 -4.43
N LYS A 69 -19.09 -27.74 -4.05
CA LYS A 69 -19.78 -26.98 -2.99
C LYS A 69 -19.21 -27.24 -1.61
N SER A 70 -18.53 -28.38 -1.41
CA SER A 70 -17.99 -28.77 -0.09
C SER A 70 -16.90 -27.83 0.41
N ILE A 71 -16.29 -27.03 -0.47
CA ILE A 71 -15.31 -26.00 -0.06
C ILE A 71 -15.93 -24.90 0.83
N PHE A 72 -17.26 -24.78 0.86
CA PHE A 72 -17.99 -23.85 1.73
C PHE A 72 -18.46 -24.49 3.04
N ASP A 73 -18.28 -25.80 3.23
CA ASP A 73 -18.72 -26.49 4.43
C ASP A 73 -18.05 -25.89 5.67
N GLY A 74 -18.87 -25.64 6.71
CA GLY A 74 -18.43 -25.04 7.96
C GLY A 74 -18.19 -23.52 7.92
N LEU A 75 -18.36 -22.87 6.77
CA LEU A 75 -18.26 -21.41 6.65
C LEU A 75 -19.63 -20.76 6.90
N TYR A 76 -19.61 -19.47 7.24
CA TYR A 76 -20.80 -18.67 7.58
C TYR A 76 -21.92 -18.84 6.51
N ILE A 77 -21.60 -18.69 5.23
CA ILE A 77 -22.60 -18.74 4.16
C ILE A 77 -23.30 -20.10 4.08
N SER A 78 -22.63 -21.19 4.46
CA SER A 78 -23.22 -22.53 4.44
C SER A 78 -24.42 -22.69 5.38
N GLN A 79 -24.53 -21.83 6.39
CA GLN A 79 -25.65 -21.78 7.31
C GLN A 79 -26.91 -21.18 6.66
N ASN A 80 -26.76 -20.34 5.63
CA ASN A 80 -27.86 -19.79 4.87
C ASN A 80 -28.26 -20.72 3.71
N THR A 81 -28.96 -21.79 4.05
CA THR A 81 -29.38 -22.82 3.07
C THR A 81 -30.26 -22.28 1.95
N ALA A 82 -31.05 -21.23 2.20
CA ALA A 82 -31.90 -20.61 1.19
C ALA A 82 -31.05 -19.96 0.08
N LEU A 83 -30.08 -19.11 0.44
CA LEU A 83 -29.17 -18.49 -0.52
C LEU A 83 -28.28 -19.52 -1.21
N CYS A 84 -27.79 -20.52 -0.49
CA CYS A 84 -27.01 -21.59 -1.09
C CYS A 84 -27.81 -22.38 -2.14
N ASN A 85 -29.07 -22.70 -1.85
CA ASN A 85 -29.93 -23.42 -2.79
C ASN A 85 -30.30 -22.59 -4.03
N GLU A 86 -30.45 -21.28 -3.87
CA GLU A 86 -30.81 -20.37 -4.97
C GLU A 86 -29.61 -20.02 -5.87
N TYR A 87 -28.43 -19.78 -5.30
CA TYR A 87 -27.31 -19.16 -6.01
C TYR A 87 -26.07 -20.05 -6.17
N MET A 88 -25.77 -20.94 -5.19
CA MET A 88 -24.51 -21.68 -5.17
C MET A 88 -24.40 -22.66 -6.34
N GLY A 89 -23.41 -22.42 -7.22
CA GLY A 89 -23.15 -23.27 -8.39
C GLY A 89 -24.24 -23.20 -9.47
N LYS A 90 -24.92 -22.07 -9.63
CA LYS A 90 -26.10 -21.94 -10.52
C LYS A 90 -25.90 -21.03 -11.73
N TYR A 91 -24.79 -20.32 -11.82
CA TYR A 91 -24.58 -19.28 -12.84
C TYR A 91 -23.32 -19.54 -13.66
N PRO A 92 -23.33 -19.24 -14.97
CA PRO A 92 -22.10 -19.07 -15.72
C PRO A 92 -21.37 -17.84 -15.17
N VAL A 93 -20.07 -17.99 -14.88
CA VAL A 93 -19.23 -16.92 -14.33
C VAL A 93 -18.07 -16.65 -15.28
N VAL A 94 -17.91 -15.39 -15.70
CA VAL A 94 -16.73 -14.92 -16.41
C VAL A 94 -15.88 -14.14 -15.41
N PHE A 95 -14.74 -14.74 -15.05
CA PHE A 95 -13.76 -14.12 -14.16
C PHE A 95 -12.59 -13.60 -14.99
N ILE A 96 -12.31 -12.31 -14.90
CA ILE A 96 -11.17 -11.67 -15.57
C ILE A 96 -10.40 -10.82 -14.56
N SER A 97 -9.07 -11.00 -14.52
CA SER A 97 -8.17 -10.13 -13.79
C SER A 97 -7.33 -9.31 -14.76
N PHE A 98 -7.32 -8.00 -14.57
CA PHE A 98 -6.50 -7.10 -15.39
C PHE A 98 -5.11 -6.86 -14.80
N LYS A 99 -4.74 -7.60 -13.76
CA LYS A 99 -3.45 -7.47 -13.06
C LYS A 99 -2.24 -7.51 -14.01
N ASP A 100 -2.30 -8.38 -15.03
CA ASP A 100 -1.21 -8.62 -15.96
C ASP A 100 -1.36 -7.83 -17.27
N VAL A 101 -2.38 -6.98 -17.40
CA VAL A 101 -2.51 -6.05 -18.52
C VAL A 101 -1.56 -4.88 -18.31
N ASN A 102 -0.29 -5.11 -18.60
CA ASN A 102 0.76 -4.13 -18.49
C ASN A 102 1.70 -4.22 -19.70
N GLY A 103 2.30 -3.11 -20.08
CA GLY A 103 3.24 -3.03 -21.19
C GLY A 103 3.92 -1.67 -21.19
N LEU A 104 5.15 -1.61 -21.72
CA LEU A 104 5.85 -0.34 -21.90
C LEU A 104 5.25 0.48 -23.06
N THR A 105 4.41 -0.14 -23.90
CA THR A 105 3.70 0.49 -25.02
C THR A 105 2.27 0.00 -25.05
N PHE A 106 1.39 0.77 -25.70
CA PHE A 106 -0.01 0.39 -25.90
C PHE A 106 -0.14 -0.99 -26.57
N ASP A 107 0.60 -1.24 -27.65
CA ASP A 107 0.54 -2.51 -28.39
C ASP A 107 0.82 -3.73 -27.49
N ARG A 108 1.81 -3.63 -26.59
CA ARG A 108 2.13 -4.72 -25.67
C ARG A 108 1.03 -4.95 -24.64
N ALA A 109 0.45 -3.87 -24.12
CA ALA A 109 -0.66 -3.97 -23.17
C ALA A 109 -1.94 -4.48 -23.87
N TYR A 110 -2.18 -4.08 -25.12
CA TYR A 110 -3.27 -4.59 -25.96
C TYR A 110 -3.10 -6.08 -26.21
N ASP A 111 -1.91 -6.53 -26.64
CA ASP A 111 -1.62 -7.95 -26.84
C ASP A 111 -1.87 -8.76 -25.56
N ALA A 112 -1.42 -8.28 -24.40
CA ALA A 112 -1.66 -8.96 -23.13
C ALA A 112 -3.17 -9.09 -22.84
N LEU A 113 -3.95 -8.04 -23.09
CA LEU A 113 -5.40 -8.07 -22.93
C LEU A 113 -6.07 -9.08 -23.86
N VAL A 114 -5.65 -9.13 -25.12
CA VAL A 114 -6.13 -10.11 -26.12
C VAL A 114 -5.85 -11.55 -25.67
N GLN A 115 -4.64 -11.81 -25.14
CA GLN A 115 -4.29 -13.13 -24.60
C GLN A 115 -5.19 -13.53 -23.43
N ILE A 116 -5.39 -12.63 -22.45
CA ILE A 116 -6.25 -12.88 -21.28
C ILE A 116 -7.69 -13.19 -21.71
N ILE A 117 -8.26 -12.39 -22.62
CA ILE A 117 -9.63 -12.60 -23.12
C ILE A 117 -9.73 -13.95 -23.86
N GLY A 118 -8.75 -14.27 -24.71
CA GLY A 118 -8.69 -15.51 -25.45
C GLY A 118 -8.59 -16.75 -24.54
N GLU A 119 -7.74 -16.70 -23.52
CA GLU A 119 -7.60 -17.77 -22.53
C GLU A 119 -8.91 -18.01 -21.76
N ILE A 120 -9.55 -16.94 -21.30
CA ILE A 120 -10.84 -17.02 -20.60
C ILE A 120 -11.90 -17.63 -21.52
N ALA A 121 -12.00 -17.13 -22.74
CA ALA A 121 -12.95 -17.65 -23.70
C ALA A 121 -12.68 -19.12 -24.01
N ASN A 122 -11.42 -19.52 -24.20
CA ASN A 122 -11.05 -20.93 -24.48
C ASN A 122 -11.40 -21.89 -23.32
N GLY A 123 -11.47 -21.37 -22.07
CA GLY A 123 -12.02 -22.14 -20.95
C GLY A 123 -13.47 -22.59 -21.12
N PHE A 124 -14.20 -21.99 -22.07
CA PHE A 124 -15.57 -22.34 -22.45
C PHE A 124 -15.63 -23.03 -23.82
N SER A 125 -14.58 -23.74 -24.24
CA SER A 125 -14.46 -24.38 -25.57
C SER A 125 -15.61 -25.35 -25.92
N PHE A 126 -16.32 -25.86 -24.92
CA PHE A 126 -17.54 -26.66 -25.11
C PHE A 126 -18.65 -25.92 -25.88
N LEU A 127 -18.63 -24.58 -25.94
CA LEU A 127 -19.57 -23.76 -26.70
C LEU A 127 -19.52 -24.09 -28.20
N MET A 128 -18.37 -24.49 -28.73
CA MET A 128 -18.26 -24.95 -30.14
C MET A 128 -19.14 -26.17 -30.44
N ASN A 129 -19.37 -27.03 -29.45
CA ASN A 129 -20.15 -28.25 -29.56
C ASN A 129 -21.59 -28.09 -29.01
N SER A 130 -21.97 -26.87 -28.57
CA SER A 130 -23.31 -26.63 -28.05
C SER A 130 -24.37 -26.79 -29.15
N ASP A 131 -25.41 -27.57 -28.89
CA ASP A 131 -26.59 -27.72 -29.75
C ASP A 131 -27.55 -26.54 -29.68
N LYS A 132 -27.42 -25.70 -28.67
CA LYS A 132 -28.23 -24.48 -28.45
C LYS A 132 -27.74 -23.27 -29.24
N LEU A 133 -26.53 -23.35 -29.80
CA LEU A 133 -25.92 -22.23 -30.54
C LEU A 133 -26.06 -22.46 -32.05
N SER A 134 -26.45 -21.41 -32.77
CA SER A 134 -26.47 -21.38 -34.22
C SER A 134 -25.05 -21.37 -34.80
N LYS A 135 -24.96 -21.65 -36.11
CA LYS A 135 -23.66 -21.62 -36.82
C LYS A 135 -22.99 -20.26 -36.72
N ASN A 136 -23.74 -19.18 -36.92
CA ASN A 136 -23.20 -17.81 -36.85
C ASN A 136 -22.67 -17.48 -35.46
N GLU A 137 -23.34 -17.94 -34.39
CA GLU A 137 -22.88 -17.73 -33.01
C GLU A 137 -21.58 -18.48 -32.70
N LYS A 138 -21.45 -19.71 -33.27
CA LYS A 138 -20.19 -20.46 -33.18
C LYS A 138 -19.06 -19.77 -33.95
N GLU A 139 -19.34 -19.17 -35.11
CA GLU A 139 -18.38 -18.36 -35.86
C GLU A 139 -17.95 -17.10 -35.10
N GLN A 140 -18.89 -16.41 -34.43
CA GLN A 140 -18.55 -15.30 -33.55
C GLN A 140 -17.62 -15.74 -32.39
N TYR A 141 -17.94 -16.87 -31.76
CA TYR A 141 -17.08 -17.41 -30.71
C TYR A 141 -15.70 -17.82 -31.24
N GLN A 142 -15.64 -18.42 -32.42
CA GLN A 142 -14.38 -18.79 -33.07
C GLN A 142 -13.48 -17.55 -33.29
N GLY A 143 -14.07 -16.39 -33.61
CA GLY A 143 -13.35 -15.14 -33.75
C GLY A 143 -12.66 -14.69 -32.45
N ILE A 144 -13.19 -15.09 -31.27
CA ILE A 144 -12.60 -14.73 -29.95
C ILE A 144 -11.45 -15.70 -29.59
N ILE A 145 -11.57 -16.98 -29.96
CA ILE A 145 -10.58 -18.02 -29.62
C ILE A 145 -9.59 -18.32 -30.74
N GLN A 146 -9.59 -17.53 -31.82
CA GLN A 146 -8.71 -17.75 -32.95
C GLN A 146 -7.24 -17.60 -32.55
N ILE A 147 -6.42 -18.59 -32.90
CA ILE A 147 -4.97 -18.59 -32.69
C ILE A 147 -4.27 -18.39 -34.04
N LYS A 148 -3.34 -17.44 -34.06
CA LYS A 148 -2.42 -17.20 -35.17
C LYS A 148 -1.00 -17.07 -34.61
N ASP A 149 -0.04 -17.74 -35.21
CA ASP A 149 1.37 -17.76 -34.78
C ASP A 149 1.55 -18.09 -33.27
N GLY A 150 0.70 -18.97 -32.73
CA GLY A 150 0.75 -19.41 -31.33
C GLY A 150 0.14 -18.44 -30.31
N LYS A 151 -0.48 -17.36 -30.77
CA LYS A 151 -1.13 -16.34 -29.91
C LYS A 151 -2.59 -16.16 -30.30
N TYR A 152 -3.43 -15.78 -29.33
CA TYR A 152 -4.79 -15.34 -29.65
C TYR A 152 -4.73 -14.07 -30.49
N HIS A 153 -5.58 -14.03 -31.50
CA HIS A 153 -5.66 -12.91 -32.44
C HIS A 153 -7.12 -12.49 -32.63
N MET A 154 -7.40 -11.24 -32.34
CA MET A 154 -8.73 -10.64 -32.50
C MET A 154 -8.59 -9.30 -33.23
N SER A 155 -9.56 -8.96 -34.08
CA SER A 155 -9.67 -7.59 -34.58
C SER A 155 -10.21 -6.68 -33.48
N ASP A 156 -9.97 -5.35 -33.55
CA ASP A 156 -10.40 -4.37 -32.54
C ASP A 156 -11.91 -4.48 -32.22
N GLY A 157 -12.73 -4.64 -33.25
CA GLY A 157 -14.17 -4.80 -33.07
C GLY A 157 -14.54 -6.10 -32.31
N VAL A 158 -13.76 -7.17 -32.51
CA VAL A 158 -13.95 -8.45 -31.78
C VAL A 158 -13.50 -8.28 -30.33
N VAL A 159 -12.36 -7.64 -30.05
CA VAL A 159 -11.90 -7.39 -28.69
C VAL A 159 -12.93 -6.62 -27.89
N ILE A 160 -13.42 -5.49 -28.44
CA ILE A 160 -14.42 -4.63 -27.78
C ILE A 160 -15.73 -5.37 -27.49
N SER A 161 -16.15 -6.29 -28.37
CA SER A 161 -17.43 -7.03 -28.22
C SER A 161 -17.28 -8.39 -27.56
N SER A 162 -16.06 -8.91 -27.38
CA SER A 162 -15.74 -10.26 -26.97
C SER A 162 -16.49 -10.74 -25.72
N LEU A 163 -16.40 -9.99 -24.64
CA LEU A 163 -17.01 -10.35 -23.35
C LEU A 163 -18.54 -10.29 -23.41
N LYS A 164 -19.14 -9.34 -24.14
CA LYS A 164 -20.58 -9.31 -24.35
C LYS A 164 -21.05 -10.53 -25.16
N VAL A 165 -20.36 -10.86 -26.26
CA VAL A 165 -20.64 -12.06 -27.06
C VAL A 165 -20.52 -13.30 -26.19
N LEU A 166 -19.46 -13.42 -25.40
CA LEU A 166 -19.27 -14.55 -24.48
C LEU A 166 -20.44 -14.69 -23.50
N SER A 167 -20.92 -13.60 -22.90
CA SER A 167 -22.08 -13.62 -21.99
C SER A 167 -23.36 -14.09 -22.70
N GLN A 168 -23.59 -13.63 -23.91
CA GLN A 168 -24.73 -14.07 -24.73
C GLN A 168 -24.71 -15.58 -24.98
N LEU A 169 -23.56 -16.10 -25.39
CA LEU A 169 -23.41 -17.53 -25.73
C LEU A 169 -23.55 -18.40 -24.48
N LEU A 170 -22.96 -18.00 -23.36
CA LEU A 170 -23.08 -18.70 -22.08
C LEU A 170 -24.52 -18.68 -21.56
N THR A 171 -25.21 -17.54 -21.63
CA THR A 171 -26.61 -17.43 -21.23
C THR A 171 -27.49 -18.33 -22.07
N LYS A 172 -27.26 -18.37 -23.37
CA LYS A 172 -28.04 -19.25 -24.28
C LYS A 172 -27.76 -20.71 -24.00
N HIS A 173 -26.51 -21.10 -23.73
CA HIS A 173 -26.14 -22.48 -23.41
C HIS A 173 -26.72 -22.96 -22.09
N TYR A 174 -26.58 -22.17 -21.01
CA TYR A 174 -27.00 -22.58 -19.67
C TYR A 174 -28.44 -22.20 -19.31
N GLY A 175 -29.05 -21.25 -20.02
CA GLY A 175 -30.40 -20.74 -19.71
C GLY A 175 -30.41 -19.84 -18.47
N LYS A 176 -29.26 -19.28 -18.08
CA LYS A 176 -29.06 -18.39 -16.95
C LYS A 176 -28.14 -17.24 -17.37
N ASN A 177 -28.47 -16.02 -16.96
CA ASN A 177 -27.62 -14.84 -17.20
C ASN A 177 -26.24 -15.00 -16.58
N THR A 178 -25.26 -14.35 -17.17
CA THR A 178 -23.85 -14.48 -16.81
C THR A 178 -23.48 -13.48 -15.70
N ILE A 179 -22.74 -13.93 -14.71
CA ILE A 179 -22.12 -13.07 -13.70
C ILE A 179 -20.70 -12.73 -14.17
N PHE A 180 -20.35 -11.44 -14.15
CA PHE A 180 -18.98 -10.99 -14.39
C PHE A 180 -18.28 -10.66 -13.09
N ILE A 181 -17.05 -11.14 -12.94
CA ILE A 181 -16.16 -10.78 -11.84
C ILE A 181 -14.89 -10.23 -12.46
N ILE A 182 -14.63 -8.93 -12.24
CA ILE A 182 -13.54 -8.19 -12.86
C ILE A 182 -12.62 -7.68 -11.76
N ASP A 183 -11.43 -8.26 -11.65
CA ASP A 183 -10.45 -7.90 -10.64
C ASP A 183 -9.41 -6.91 -11.19
N GLU A 184 -9.03 -5.94 -10.35
CA GLU A 184 -8.00 -4.93 -10.65
C GLU A 184 -8.27 -4.15 -11.97
N TYR A 185 -9.51 -3.68 -12.17
CA TYR A 185 -9.94 -3.00 -13.40
C TYR A 185 -9.15 -1.74 -13.73
N ASP A 186 -8.54 -1.11 -12.74
CA ASP A 186 -7.79 0.15 -12.81
C ASP A 186 -6.28 -0.03 -13.13
N VAL A 187 -5.74 -1.25 -13.03
CA VAL A 187 -4.31 -1.52 -13.28
C VAL A 187 -3.87 -1.16 -14.70
N PRO A 188 -4.60 -1.51 -15.79
CA PRO A 188 -4.20 -1.11 -17.14
C PRO A 188 -4.07 0.40 -17.30
N LEU A 189 -4.91 1.17 -16.61
CA LEU A 189 -4.95 2.62 -16.67
C LEU A 189 -3.80 3.26 -15.88
N ASP A 190 -3.52 2.71 -14.69
CA ASP A 190 -2.35 3.11 -13.90
C ASP A 190 -1.05 2.92 -14.70
N LYS A 191 -0.90 1.76 -15.34
CA LYS A 191 0.29 1.47 -16.16
C LYS A 191 0.38 2.32 -17.43
N ALA A 192 -0.75 2.51 -18.09
CA ALA A 192 -0.82 3.36 -19.26
C ALA A 192 -0.46 4.82 -18.95
N PHE A 193 -0.92 5.33 -17.80
CA PHE A 193 -0.55 6.65 -17.32
C PHE A 193 0.96 6.77 -17.05
N GLN A 194 1.56 5.77 -16.39
CA GLN A 194 2.99 5.73 -16.11
C GLN A 194 3.85 5.72 -17.38
N HIS A 195 3.34 5.16 -18.49
CA HIS A 195 4.08 4.95 -19.74
C HIS A 195 3.62 5.83 -20.90
N GLY A 196 2.65 6.74 -20.68
CA GLY A 196 2.28 7.79 -21.63
C GLY A 196 1.34 7.37 -22.77
N TYR A 197 0.59 6.25 -22.64
CA TYR A 197 -0.44 5.81 -23.59
C TYR A 197 -1.84 5.70 -22.94
N TYR A 198 -2.10 6.62 -22.00
CA TYR A 198 -3.29 6.60 -21.15
C TYR A 198 -4.60 6.72 -21.94
N ASP A 199 -4.67 7.65 -22.89
CA ASP A 199 -5.92 7.95 -23.63
C ASP A 199 -6.35 6.76 -24.50
N GLU A 200 -5.42 6.08 -25.17
CA GLU A 200 -5.69 4.89 -25.96
C GLU A 200 -6.21 3.73 -25.08
N MET A 201 -5.61 3.55 -23.89
CA MET A 201 -6.03 2.51 -22.97
C MET A 201 -7.41 2.81 -22.37
N VAL A 202 -7.70 4.07 -22.06
CA VAL A 202 -9.04 4.50 -21.60
C VAL A 202 -10.11 4.18 -22.65
N GLU A 203 -9.85 4.49 -23.92
CA GLU A 203 -10.79 4.21 -25.01
C GLU A 203 -11.07 2.71 -25.15
N LEU A 204 -10.03 1.88 -25.11
CA LEU A 204 -10.14 0.43 -25.20
C LEU A 204 -10.94 -0.17 -24.03
N ILE A 205 -10.55 0.12 -22.79
CA ILE A 205 -11.21 -0.41 -21.58
C ILE A 205 -12.65 0.08 -21.49
N ARG A 206 -12.92 1.35 -21.84
CA ARG A 206 -14.28 1.89 -21.96
C ARG A 206 -15.11 1.12 -22.97
N GLY A 207 -14.54 0.83 -24.14
CA GLY A 207 -15.20 0.08 -25.19
C GLY A 207 -15.64 -1.29 -24.69
N ILE A 208 -14.76 -2.03 -24.06
CA ILE A 208 -15.01 -3.39 -23.54
C ILE A 208 -16.02 -3.35 -22.38
N LEU A 209 -15.74 -2.58 -21.33
CA LEU A 209 -16.59 -2.53 -20.13
C LEU A 209 -17.96 -1.91 -20.43
N GLY A 210 -18.01 -0.89 -21.30
CA GLY A 210 -19.26 -0.29 -21.74
C GLY A 210 -20.18 -1.30 -22.42
N LYS A 211 -19.65 -2.18 -23.27
CA LYS A 211 -20.43 -3.24 -23.93
C LYS A 211 -20.95 -4.32 -22.96
N VAL A 212 -20.15 -4.65 -21.95
CA VAL A 212 -20.47 -5.71 -20.99
C VAL A 212 -21.43 -5.24 -19.90
N LEU A 213 -21.21 -4.03 -19.38
CA LEU A 213 -21.86 -3.55 -18.16
C LEU A 213 -23.06 -2.64 -18.43
N LYS A 214 -23.20 -2.13 -19.67
CA LYS A 214 -24.30 -1.27 -20.05
C LYS A 214 -25.15 -1.95 -21.11
N THR A 215 -26.46 -1.99 -20.88
CA THR A 215 -27.44 -2.50 -21.86
C THR A 215 -27.09 -3.90 -22.35
N ASN A 216 -26.75 -4.78 -21.43
CA ASN A 216 -26.46 -6.18 -21.70
C ASN A 216 -27.52 -7.09 -21.07
N ASP A 217 -28.49 -7.51 -21.85
CA ASP A 217 -29.61 -8.36 -21.39
C ASP A 217 -29.16 -9.74 -20.87
N TYR A 218 -27.90 -10.11 -21.10
CA TYR A 218 -27.32 -11.38 -20.68
C TYR A 218 -26.51 -11.26 -19.37
N LEU A 219 -26.45 -10.04 -18.80
CA LEU A 219 -25.81 -9.78 -17.52
C LEU A 219 -26.76 -10.12 -16.37
N GLN A 220 -26.32 -10.95 -15.42
CA GLN A 220 -27.01 -11.11 -14.14
C GLN A 220 -26.68 -9.95 -13.21
N PHE A 221 -25.44 -9.76 -12.93
CA PHE A 221 -24.78 -8.62 -12.29
C PHE A 221 -23.26 -8.72 -12.48
N ALA A 222 -22.57 -7.63 -12.18
CA ALA A 222 -21.11 -7.59 -12.19
C ALA A 222 -20.55 -7.18 -10.83
N ILE A 223 -19.38 -7.73 -10.51
CA ILE A 223 -18.56 -7.37 -9.35
C ILE A 223 -17.21 -6.90 -9.87
N LEU A 224 -16.81 -5.69 -9.54
CA LEU A 224 -15.53 -5.12 -9.92
C LEU A 224 -14.72 -4.77 -8.69
N THR A 225 -13.39 -4.89 -8.79
CA THR A 225 -12.46 -4.38 -7.77
C THR A 225 -11.36 -3.53 -8.37
N GLY A 226 -10.96 -2.52 -7.61
CA GLY A 226 -9.83 -1.64 -7.91
C GLY A 226 -9.36 -0.89 -6.66
N CYS A 227 -8.35 -0.04 -6.81
CA CYS A 227 -7.89 0.86 -5.76
C CYS A 227 -8.58 2.22 -5.85
N LEU A 228 -8.79 2.72 -7.08
CA LEU A 228 -9.38 4.03 -7.35
C LEU A 228 -10.76 3.88 -7.99
N ARG A 229 -11.62 4.87 -7.76
CA ARG A 229 -12.84 5.05 -8.54
C ARG A 229 -12.52 5.97 -9.71
N ILE A 230 -12.33 5.41 -10.90
CA ILE A 230 -12.07 6.17 -12.12
C ILE A 230 -13.41 6.49 -12.79
N SER A 231 -14.19 7.44 -12.21
CA SER A 231 -15.53 7.72 -12.68
C SER A 231 -15.63 8.89 -13.66
N LYS A 232 -14.82 9.92 -13.50
CA LYS A 232 -14.89 11.12 -14.33
C LYS A 232 -14.28 10.94 -15.71
N GLU A 233 -13.37 10.01 -15.89
CA GLU A 233 -12.73 9.77 -17.19
C GLU A 233 -13.51 8.81 -18.06
N SER A 234 -14.82 9.00 -18.12
CA SER A 234 -15.58 8.44 -19.24
C SER A 234 -15.54 6.91 -19.43
N ILE A 235 -14.77 6.13 -18.61
CA ILE A 235 -14.89 4.66 -18.65
C ILE A 235 -16.29 4.25 -18.25
N PHE A 236 -16.80 4.91 -17.24
CA PHE A 236 -18.15 4.70 -16.73
C PHE A 236 -19.12 5.83 -17.10
N THR A 237 -18.72 6.77 -17.96
CA THR A 237 -19.62 7.83 -18.44
C THR A 237 -20.81 7.22 -19.17
N GLY A 238 -22.00 7.50 -18.65
CA GLY A 238 -23.26 6.96 -19.18
C GLY A 238 -23.60 5.55 -18.70
N ILE A 239 -22.83 4.94 -17.77
CA ILE A 239 -23.25 3.76 -17.03
C ILE A 239 -23.89 4.23 -15.73
N ASN A 240 -25.22 4.33 -15.68
CA ASN A 240 -25.95 4.88 -14.53
C ASN A 240 -26.29 3.81 -13.47
N ASN A 241 -25.93 2.57 -13.70
CA ASN A 241 -26.25 1.39 -12.89
C ASN A 241 -25.11 0.97 -11.94
N PHE A 242 -24.12 1.84 -11.73
CA PHE A 242 -23.00 1.56 -10.81
C PHE A 242 -23.36 1.82 -9.35
N LYS A 243 -23.14 0.81 -8.52
CA LYS A 243 -23.11 0.91 -7.06
C LYS A 243 -21.66 0.89 -6.61
N VAL A 244 -21.14 2.05 -6.23
CA VAL A 244 -19.76 2.17 -5.74
C VAL A 244 -19.74 2.00 -4.23
N LEU A 245 -18.84 1.15 -3.76
CA LEU A 245 -18.68 0.73 -2.38
C LEU A 245 -17.23 1.04 -1.97
N SER A 246 -17.02 2.28 -1.54
CA SER A 246 -15.69 2.81 -1.17
C SER A 246 -15.29 2.45 0.25
N ILE A 247 -14.09 2.85 0.65
CA ILE A 247 -13.62 2.72 2.04
C ILE A 247 -14.42 3.58 3.04
N LEU A 248 -15.24 4.53 2.57
CA LEU A 248 -16.13 5.33 3.43
C LEU A 248 -17.50 4.70 3.64
N ASP A 249 -17.84 3.65 2.87
CA ASP A 249 -19.13 2.96 2.99
C ASP A 249 -19.13 2.03 4.21
N ALA A 250 -20.19 2.14 5.04
CA ALA A 250 -20.42 1.24 6.16
C ALA A 250 -20.87 -0.17 5.74
N ARG A 251 -21.26 -0.33 4.46
CA ARG A 251 -21.58 -1.65 3.91
C ARG A 251 -20.30 -2.35 3.52
N PHE A 252 -20.14 -3.59 3.92
CA PHE A 252 -18.98 -4.43 3.60
C PHE A 252 -17.64 -3.94 4.24
N ASP A 253 -17.70 -3.12 5.27
CA ASP A 253 -16.54 -2.54 5.92
C ASP A 253 -15.67 -3.60 6.64
N GLU A 254 -16.26 -4.65 7.21
CA GLU A 254 -15.55 -5.77 7.84
C GLU A 254 -15.03 -6.84 6.85
N GLN A 255 -15.46 -6.78 5.59
CA GLN A 255 -15.25 -7.90 4.66
C GLN A 255 -13.93 -7.82 3.89
N PHE A 256 -13.30 -6.66 3.93
CA PHE A 256 -11.98 -6.42 3.34
C PHE A 256 -11.03 -5.97 4.45
N GLY A 257 -10.06 -6.79 4.79
CA GLY A 257 -9.23 -6.60 5.96
C GLY A 257 -9.53 -7.64 7.05
N PHE A 258 -8.80 -7.60 8.15
CA PHE A 258 -9.07 -8.43 9.33
C PHE A 258 -9.55 -7.55 10.49
N ALA A 259 -10.57 -8.01 11.20
CA ALA A 259 -11.04 -7.36 12.41
C ALA A 259 -10.19 -7.77 13.63
N ASP A 260 -10.28 -7.01 14.72
CA ASP A 260 -9.54 -7.24 15.97
C ASP A 260 -9.68 -8.69 16.48
N ASP A 261 -10.91 -9.20 16.52
CA ASP A 261 -11.19 -10.55 17.02
C ASP A 261 -10.65 -11.64 16.07
N GLU A 262 -10.65 -11.39 14.78
CA GLU A 262 -10.07 -12.32 13.79
C GLU A 262 -8.55 -12.44 13.94
N VAL A 263 -7.86 -11.32 14.21
CA VAL A 263 -6.40 -11.30 14.46
C VAL A 263 -6.08 -11.96 15.81
N LYS A 264 -6.88 -11.69 16.87
CA LYS A 264 -6.73 -12.36 18.17
C LYS A 264 -6.86 -13.88 18.05
N ASN A 265 -7.89 -14.34 17.33
CA ASN A 265 -8.14 -15.76 17.12
C ASN A 265 -7.01 -16.39 16.31
N LEU A 266 -6.58 -15.75 15.21
CA LEU A 266 -5.45 -16.22 14.42
C LEU A 266 -4.18 -16.39 15.27
N LEU A 267 -3.82 -15.39 16.06
CA LEU A 267 -2.64 -15.47 16.93
C LEU A 267 -2.80 -16.55 18.02
N ALA A 268 -3.98 -16.70 18.59
CA ALA A 268 -4.28 -17.71 19.61
C ALA A 268 -4.16 -19.14 19.03
N ASP A 269 -4.68 -19.38 17.82
CA ASP A 269 -4.64 -20.68 17.13
C ASP A 269 -3.20 -21.16 16.85
N TYR A 270 -2.25 -20.20 16.73
CA TYR A 270 -0.83 -20.50 16.58
C TYR A 270 -0.02 -20.42 17.87
N GLY A 271 -0.68 -20.19 19.04
CA GLY A 271 0.00 -20.05 20.33
C GLY A 271 0.78 -18.75 20.50
N LEU A 272 0.43 -17.72 19.74
CA LEU A 272 1.12 -16.44 19.64
C LEU A 272 0.31 -15.26 20.24
N ALA A 273 -0.66 -15.53 21.10
CA ALA A 273 -1.58 -14.52 21.64
C ALA A 273 -0.88 -13.33 22.32
N SER A 274 0.34 -13.52 22.87
CA SER A 274 1.13 -12.45 23.48
C SER A 274 1.61 -11.38 22.50
N HIS A 275 1.57 -11.64 21.19
CA HIS A 275 2.00 -10.71 20.14
C HIS A 275 0.88 -9.81 19.61
N PHE A 276 -0.33 -9.90 20.20
CA PHE A 276 -1.49 -9.16 19.70
C PHE A 276 -1.28 -7.63 19.75
N GLU A 277 -0.82 -7.08 20.87
CA GLU A 277 -0.61 -5.64 21.01
C GLU A 277 0.47 -5.11 20.04
N GLU A 278 1.50 -5.91 19.79
CA GLU A 278 2.53 -5.58 18.83
C GLU A 278 1.99 -5.61 17.38
N ALA A 279 1.19 -6.63 17.03
CA ALA A 279 0.53 -6.71 15.73
C ALA A 279 -0.43 -5.53 15.53
N LYS A 280 -1.16 -5.14 16.58
CA LYS A 280 -2.09 -4.00 16.56
C LYS A 280 -1.36 -2.69 16.28
N GLU A 281 -0.28 -2.42 16.99
CA GLU A 281 0.49 -1.18 16.82
C GLU A 281 1.10 -1.06 15.41
N TRP A 282 1.47 -2.19 14.79
CA TRP A 282 2.15 -2.20 13.51
C TRP A 282 1.24 -2.27 12.29
N TYR A 283 0.10 -2.96 12.36
CA TYR A 283 -0.67 -3.35 11.18
C TYR A 283 -2.17 -2.99 11.23
N ASP A 284 -2.66 -2.48 12.36
CA ASP A 284 -4.04 -1.99 12.53
C ASP A 284 -4.20 -0.55 12.02
N GLY A 285 -5.35 0.05 12.26
CA GLY A 285 -5.62 1.48 12.14
C GLY A 285 -6.20 1.91 10.79
N TYR A 286 -6.54 1.00 9.90
CA TYR A 286 -7.29 1.34 8.70
C TYR A 286 -8.78 1.41 9.04
N HIS A 287 -9.36 2.60 8.93
CA HIS A 287 -10.78 2.84 9.23
C HIS A 287 -11.63 2.74 7.97
N PHE A 288 -12.37 1.64 7.81
CA PHE A 288 -13.32 1.44 6.71
C PHE A 288 -14.74 1.54 7.24
N GLY A 289 -15.56 2.41 6.63
CA GLY A 289 -16.92 2.66 7.09
C GLY A 289 -16.97 3.05 8.56
N ASN A 290 -17.32 2.10 9.42
CA ASN A 290 -17.41 2.27 10.88
C ASN A 290 -16.47 1.33 11.66
N VAL A 291 -15.56 0.60 10.98
CA VAL A 291 -14.75 -0.46 11.59
C VAL A 291 -13.27 -0.23 11.33
N ASP A 292 -12.45 -0.50 12.34
CA ASP A 292 -11.00 -0.56 12.18
C ASP A 292 -10.59 -1.96 11.73
N VAL A 293 -9.69 -2.03 10.75
CA VAL A 293 -9.23 -3.29 10.17
C VAL A 293 -7.72 -3.28 9.97
N TYR A 294 -7.16 -4.48 10.04
CA TYR A 294 -5.75 -4.77 9.74
C TYR A 294 -5.56 -5.09 8.27
N CYS A 295 -4.38 -4.80 7.73
CA CYS A 295 -3.99 -5.31 6.42
C CYS A 295 -3.72 -6.83 6.49
N PRO A 296 -4.49 -7.68 5.78
CA PRO A 296 -4.34 -9.13 5.85
C PRO A 296 -2.95 -9.65 5.46
N TRP A 297 -2.33 -9.02 4.46
CA TRP A 297 -1.00 -9.38 3.99
C TRP A 297 0.05 -9.25 5.09
N ASP A 298 0.01 -8.16 5.83
CA ASP A 298 1.00 -7.85 6.86
C ASP A 298 0.85 -8.78 8.05
N VAL A 299 -0.39 -8.98 8.50
CA VAL A 299 -0.70 -9.90 9.62
C VAL A 299 -0.28 -11.34 9.30
N ILE A 300 -0.62 -11.85 8.11
CA ILE A 300 -0.29 -13.23 7.71
C ILE A 300 1.23 -13.42 7.63
N ASN A 301 1.98 -12.46 7.05
CA ASN A 301 3.43 -12.55 6.98
C ASN A 301 4.09 -12.42 8.37
N TYR A 302 3.55 -11.58 9.25
CA TYR A 302 4.05 -11.44 10.61
C TYR A 302 3.85 -12.75 11.40
N VAL A 303 2.65 -13.35 11.34
CA VAL A 303 2.36 -14.62 12.01
C VAL A 303 3.24 -15.74 11.44
N ASP A 304 3.47 -15.79 10.13
CA ASP A 304 4.38 -16.77 9.50
C ASP A 304 5.81 -16.64 10.02
N ASN A 305 6.30 -15.41 10.15
CA ASN A 305 7.63 -15.16 10.75
C ASN A 305 7.68 -15.52 12.22
N LEU A 306 6.62 -15.27 13.01
CA LEU A 306 6.55 -15.66 14.42
C LEU A 306 6.49 -17.18 14.61
N VAL A 307 5.83 -17.90 13.71
CA VAL A 307 5.82 -19.39 13.71
C VAL A 307 7.23 -19.94 13.49
N ALA A 308 8.00 -19.31 12.60
CA ALA A 308 9.39 -19.69 12.36
C ALA A 308 10.33 -19.26 13.49
N ASN A 309 10.10 -18.09 14.09
CA ASN A 309 10.88 -17.52 15.18
C ASN A 309 9.98 -16.73 16.13
N PRO A 310 9.59 -17.26 17.29
CA PRO A 310 8.71 -16.60 18.25
C PRO A 310 9.22 -15.25 18.81
N THR A 311 10.47 -14.90 18.55
CA THR A 311 11.06 -13.61 18.94
C THR A 311 11.24 -12.66 17.75
N ALA A 312 10.66 -13.00 16.58
CA ALA A 312 10.74 -12.16 15.40
C ALA A 312 10.06 -10.80 15.67
N ARG A 313 10.70 -9.73 15.21
CA ARG A 313 10.14 -8.38 15.28
C ARG A 313 9.24 -8.11 14.07
N PRO A 314 8.23 -7.27 14.20
CA PRO A 314 7.44 -6.79 13.07
C PRO A 314 8.33 -6.14 12.01
N GLN A 315 7.93 -6.27 10.76
CA GLN A 315 8.64 -5.74 9.59
C GLN A 315 7.68 -5.00 8.68
N THR A 316 8.23 -4.24 7.75
CA THR A 316 7.47 -3.54 6.71
C THR A 316 7.24 -4.48 5.53
N TYR A 317 6.12 -5.20 5.51
CA TYR A 317 5.76 -6.13 4.44
C TYR A 317 5.08 -5.43 3.26
N TRP A 318 4.34 -4.37 3.53
CA TRP A 318 3.57 -3.64 2.53
C TRP A 318 4.45 -2.80 1.58
N ILE A 319 5.53 -2.21 2.09
CA ILE A 319 6.52 -1.40 1.33
C ILE A 319 7.04 -2.13 0.10
N ASN A 320 7.40 -3.40 0.24
CA ASN A 320 8.02 -4.19 -0.82
C ASN A 320 7.03 -4.63 -1.90
N SER A 321 5.74 -4.34 -1.72
CA SER A 321 4.67 -4.83 -2.57
C SER A 321 3.93 -3.75 -3.37
N SER A 322 4.11 -2.48 -3.02
CA SER A 322 3.51 -1.32 -3.71
C SER A 322 4.58 -0.31 -4.08
N GLY A 323 4.47 0.29 -5.26
CA GLY A 323 5.38 1.37 -5.64
C GLY A 323 5.14 2.59 -4.74
N ASN A 324 6.12 2.96 -3.92
CA ASN A 324 6.07 4.12 -3.03
C ASN A 324 6.16 5.47 -3.80
N SER A 325 5.95 5.42 -5.10
CA SER A 325 6.04 6.57 -6.00
C SER A 325 5.08 7.71 -5.63
N LEU A 326 3.92 7.40 -5.02
CA LEU A 326 2.94 8.42 -4.61
C LEU A 326 3.46 9.28 -3.46
N VAL A 327 4.02 8.67 -2.40
CA VAL A 327 4.61 9.42 -1.28
C VAL A 327 5.80 10.24 -1.79
N ARG A 328 6.62 9.67 -2.65
CA ARG A 328 7.73 10.38 -3.27
C ARG A 328 7.28 11.56 -4.14
N ARG A 329 6.22 11.39 -4.92
CA ARG A 329 5.59 12.48 -5.69
C ARG A 329 5.11 13.60 -4.78
N LEU A 330 4.40 13.27 -3.71
CA LEU A 330 3.98 14.25 -2.71
C LEU A 330 5.17 15.05 -2.18
N ILE A 331 6.24 14.36 -1.77
CA ILE A 331 7.44 15.00 -1.23
C ILE A 331 8.10 15.93 -2.25
N ASN A 332 8.17 15.53 -3.52
CA ASN A 332 8.82 16.29 -4.59
C ASN A 332 8.09 17.59 -4.95
N ILE A 333 6.75 17.62 -4.89
CA ILE A 333 5.94 18.79 -5.23
C ILE A 333 5.47 19.58 -4.01
N ALA A 334 5.81 19.12 -2.81
CA ALA A 334 5.37 19.70 -1.55
C ALA A 334 5.91 21.13 -1.39
N ASP A 335 5.01 22.08 -1.21
CA ASP A 335 5.30 23.42 -0.71
C ASP A 335 5.55 23.42 0.81
N SER A 336 5.74 24.58 1.42
CA SER A 336 5.97 24.69 2.87
C SER A 336 4.82 24.15 3.72
N THR A 337 3.57 24.39 3.29
CA THR A 337 2.36 23.94 4.00
C THR A 337 2.22 22.42 3.93
N THR A 338 2.41 21.84 2.75
CA THR A 338 2.35 20.38 2.55
C THR A 338 3.44 19.65 3.32
N LYS A 339 4.62 20.24 3.41
CA LYS A 339 5.71 19.69 4.20
C LYS A 339 5.38 19.67 5.70
N ASP A 340 4.83 20.77 6.24
CA ASP A 340 4.33 20.82 7.62
C ASP A 340 3.26 19.75 7.89
N GLU A 341 2.34 19.55 6.93
CA GLU A 341 1.32 18.50 7.02
C GLU A 341 1.90 17.08 7.04
N VAL A 342 2.90 16.80 6.22
CA VAL A 342 3.61 15.50 6.23
C VAL A 342 4.30 15.26 7.58
N GLU A 343 4.93 16.29 8.16
CA GLU A 343 5.56 16.17 9.47
C GLU A 343 4.54 15.91 10.58
N ARG A 344 3.44 16.65 10.58
CA ARG A 344 2.34 16.44 11.54
C ARG A 344 1.83 15.01 11.45
N LEU A 345 1.65 14.46 10.25
CA LEU A 345 1.27 13.06 10.03
C LEU A 345 2.30 12.09 10.62
N ILE A 346 3.59 12.30 10.38
CA ILE A 346 4.66 11.46 10.94
C ILE A 346 4.70 11.57 12.47
N ALA A 347 4.40 12.75 13.02
CA ALA A 347 4.26 12.96 14.46
C ALA A 347 3.01 12.29 15.07
N GLY A 348 2.12 11.73 14.25
CA GLY A 348 0.87 11.10 14.67
C GLY A 348 -0.28 12.08 14.84
N GLU A 349 -0.14 13.30 14.33
CA GLU A 349 -1.21 14.31 14.30
C GLU A 349 -2.08 14.14 13.06
N SER A 350 -3.32 14.63 13.12
CA SER A 350 -4.20 14.64 11.95
C SER A 350 -4.05 15.91 11.12
N ILE A 351 -4.29 15.77 9.81
CA ILE A 351 -4.50 16.89 8.88
C ILE A 351 -5.94 16.90 8.40
N GLU A 352 -6.44 18.06 7.99
CA GLU A 352 -7.80 18.21 7.48
C GLU A 352 -7.77 18.43 5.98
N LYS A 353 -8.39 17.51 5.21
CA LYS A 353 -8.41 17.54 3.74
C LYS A 353 -9.79 17.25 3.17
N VAL A 354 -10.15 17.99 2.13
CA VAL A 354 -11.27 17.60 1.28
C VAL A 354 -10.83 16.46 0.39
N VAL A 355 -11.46 15.31 0.53
CA VAL A 355 -11.11 14.11 -0.21
C VAL A 355 -12.04 13.94 -1.41
N HIS A 356 -11.46 13.83 -2.58
CA HIS A 356 -12.14 13.51 -3.82
C HIS A 356 -11.98 12.02 -4.13
N LEU A 357 -13.06 11.25 -3.95
CA LEU A 357 -13.02 9.80 -4.24
C LEU A 357 -13.04 9.51 -5.75
N GLU A 358 -13.46 10.49 -6.56
CA GLU A 358 -13.59 10.40 -8.00
C GLU A 358 -12.49 11.24 -8.66
N LEU A 359 -11.33 10.63 -8.85
CA LEU A 359 -10.20 11.28 -9.51
C LEU A 359 -9.76 10.49 -10.74
N THR A 360 -9.37 11.21 -11.77
CA THR A 360 -8.73 10.66 -12.93
C THR A 360 -7.22 10.70 -12.78
N TYR A 361 -6.48 9.82 -13.44
CA TYR A 361 -5.01 9.84 -13.38
C TYR A 361 -4.46 11.19 -13.86
N ASN A 362 -5.06 11.81 -14.88
CA ASN A 362 -4.70 13.14 -15.39
C ASN A 362 -4.95 14.28 -14.39
N GLU A 363 -5.82 14.08 -13.41
CA GLU A 363 -6.10 15.08 -12.35
C GLU A 363 -5.17 14.95 -11.15
N ILE A 364 -4.57 13.78 -10.92
CA ILE A 364 -3.73 13.53 -9.73
C ILE A 364 -2.59 14.55 -9.63
N GLU A 365 -1.95 14.89 -10.76
CA GLU A 365 -0.79 15.78 -10.79
C GLU A 365 -1.16 17.28 -10.89
N LYS A 366 -2.43 17.61 -11.11
CA LYS A 366 -2.85 19.01 -11.31
C LYS A 366 -3.00 19.79 -9.98
N ASN A 367 -3.24 19.09 -8.88
CA ASN A 367 -3.45 19.71 -7.58
C ASN A 367 -2.91 18.82 -6.47
N ILE A 368 -2.24 19.42 -5.49
CA ILE A 368 -1.71 18.73 -4.30
C ILE A 368 -2.83 18.04 -3.50
N ASP A 369 -4.04 18.62 -3.44
CA ASP A 369 -5.18 18.03 -2.74
C ASP A 369 -5.63 16.71 -3.35
N ASN A 370 -5.43 16.52 -4.65
CA ASN A 370 -5.71 15.25 -5.33
C ASN A 370 -4.73 14.15 -4.88
N ILE A 371 -3.48 14.49 -4.60
CA ILE A 371 -2.51 13.52 -4.08
C ILE A 371 -2.91 13.04 -2.68
N TRP A 372 -3.40 13.94 -1.81
CA TRP A 372 -3.94 13.55 -0.51
C TRP A 372 -5.12 12.58 -0.65
N SER A 373 -5.99 12.82 -1.62
CA SER A 373 -7.12 11.93 -1.93
C SER A 373 -6.66 10.55 -2.39
N VAL A 374 -5.61 10.49 -3.24
CA VAL A 374 -5.03 9.21 -3.69
C VAL A 374 -4.30 8.49 -2.56
N LEU A 375 -3.54 9.20 -1.72
CA LEU A 375 -2.90 8.59 -0.55
C LEU A 375 -3.92 7.98 0.41
N PHE A 376 -5.08 8.62 0.58
CA PHE A 376 -6.17 8.08 1.37
C PHE A 376 -6.79 6.83 0.73
N THR A 377 -7.16 6.88 -0.54
CA THR A 377 -7.82 5.75 -1.23
C THR A 377 -6.90 4.55 -1.43
N THR A 378 -5.59 4.78 -1.52
CA THR A 378 -4.58 3.72 -1.67
C THR A 378 -4.04 3.18 -0.34
N GLY A 379 -4.45 3.74 0.82
CA GLY A 379 -4.15 3.21 2.14
C GLY A 379 -2.88 3.77 2.80
N TYR A 380 -2.27 4.83 2.27
CA TYR A 380 -1.20 5.56 2.98
C TYR A 380 -1.75 6.42 4.11
N LEU A 381 -3.01 6.83 4.02
CA LEU A 381 -3.72 7.59 5.04
C LEU A 381 -5.05 6.91 5.36
N THR A 382 -5.54 7.16 6.57
CA THR A 382 -6.85 6.72 7.03
C THR A 382 -7.62 7.86 7.67
N LYS A 383 -8.96 7.71 7.78
CA LYS A 383 -9.85 8.69 8.38
C LYS A 383 -9.98 8.43 9.88
N VAL A 384 -9.88 9.48 10.70
CA VAL A 384 -10.16 9.43 12.15
C VAL A 384 -11.31 10.35 12.56
N GLY A 385 -11.88 11.10 11.62
CA GLY A 385 -13.00 12.00 11.88
C GLY A 385 -13.34 12.88 10.69
N GLU A 386 -14.32 13.75 10.89
CA GLU A 386 -14.76 14.73 9.89
C GLU A 386 -14.92 16.11 10.52
N VAL A 387 -14.72 17.16 9.73
CA VAL A 387 -14.93 18.55 10.12
C VAL A 387 -15.80 19.23 9.07
N LYS A 388 -16.87 19.87 9.51
CA LYS A 388 -17.70 20.68 8.60
C LYS A 388 -16.91 21.91 8.15
N LEU A 389 -16.88 22.15 6.85
CA LEU A 389 -16.19 23.33 6.33
C LEU A 389 -16.98 24.61 6.65
N PRO A 390 -16.30 25.73 6.97
CA PRO A 390 -16.96 27.03 7.16
C PRO A 390 -17.76 27.38 5.91
N ASP A 391 -18.96 27.89 6.11
CA ASP A 391 -19.85 28.38 5.05
C ASP A 391 -20.18 27.37 3.91
N SER A 392 -20.06 26.06 4.20
CA SER A 392 -20.31 24.97 3.25
C SER A 392 -21.07 23.82 3.92
N GLU A 393 -21.86 23.09 3.14
CA GLU A 393 -22.42 21.79 3.55
C GLU A 393 -21.41 20.62 3.36
N ASN A 394 -20.23 20.90 2.82
CA ASN A 394 -19.18 19.89 2.62
C ASN A 394 -18.36 19.67 3.90
N TYR A 395 -17.74 18.49 3.98
CA TYR A 395 -16.89 18.07 5.08
C TYR A 395 -15.48 17.82 4.58
N ALA A 396 -14.49 18.18 5.42
CA ALA A 396 -13.13 17.72 5.30
C ALA A 396 -12.94 16.49 6.18
N LEU A 397 -12.14 15.54 5.73
CA LEU A 397 -11.74 14.39 6.55
C LEU A 397 -10.51 14.75 7.39
N LYS A 398 -10.51 14.30 8.65
CA LYS A 398 -9.31 14.24 9.47
C LYS A 398 -8.53 12.98 9.11
N LEU A 399 -7.39 13.16 8.47
CA LEU A 399 -6.53 12.09 7.99
C LEU A 399 -5.31 11.92 8.88
N VAL A 400 -4.93 10.66 9.12
CA VAL A 400 -3.71 10.26 9.84
C VAL A 400 -3.00 9.14 9.07
N ILE A 401 -1.74 8.90 9.37
CA ILE A 401 -1.05 7.65 8.99
C ILE A 401 -1.63 6.52 9.83
N PRO A 402 -2.08 5.39 9.21
CA PRO A 402 -2.84 4.37 9.93
C PRO A 402 -2.03 3.68 11.04
N ASN A 403 -0.76 3.37 10.82
CA ASN A 403 0.02 2.53 11.72
C ASN A 403 1.54 2.78 11.62
N LYS A 404 2.30 2.00 12.39
CA LYS A 404 3.78 2.12 12.40
C LYS A 404 4.39 1.71 11.06
N GLU A 405 3.90 0.68 10.40
CA GLU A 405 4.45 0.23 9.12
C GLU A 405 4.40 1.35 8.07
N VAL A 406 3.22 1.95 7.87
CA VAL A 406 3.04 3.04 6.91
C VAL A 406 3.85 4.27 7.32
N ARG A 407 4.00 4.53 8.62
CA ARG A 407 4.86 5.62 9.12
C ARG A 407 6.32 5.41 8.69
N GLU A 408 6.84 4.20 8.80
CA GLU A 408 8.18 3.87 8.32
C GLU A 408 8.33 4.10 6.81
N VAL A 409 7.26 3.86 6.01
CA VAL A 409 7.26 4.20 4.58
C VAL A 409 7.53 5.68 4.36
N PHE A 410 6.79 6.56 5.05
CA PHE A 410 6.99 8.00 4.92
C PHE A 410 8.41 8.41 5.32
N ILE A 411 8.91 7.90 6.45
CA ILE A 411 10.27 8.18 6.95
C ILE A 411 11.33 7.74 5.93
N LEU A 412 11.22 6.52 5.39
CA LEU A 412 12.16 5.99 4.40
C LEU A 412 12.15 6.78 3.10
N GLN A 413 10.96 7.16 2.60
CA GLN A 413 10.86 7.96 1.37
C GLN A 413 11.45 9.37 1.56
N ILE A 414 11.27 9.98 2.71
CA ILE A 414 11.90 11.25 3.05
C ILE A 414 13.43 11.09 3.13
N GLN A 415 13.93 10.01 3.73
CA GLN A 415 15.37 9.72 3.79
C GLN A 415 15.97 9.47 2.41
N GLU A 416 15.25 8.78 1.52
CA GLU A 416 15.70 8.55 0.13
C GLU A 416 15.72 9.86 -0.67
N TRP A 417 14.64 10.64 -0.60
CA TRP A 417 14.59 11.97 -1.22
C TRP A 417 15.74 12.85 -0.73
N PHE A 418 15.99 12.81 0.58
CA PHE A 418 17.08 13.54 1.19
C PHE A 418 18.45 13.13 0.64
N LYS A 419 18.74 11.83 0.54
CA LYS A 419 19.98 11.34 -0.05
C LYS A 419 20.18 11.83 -1.47
N GLU A 420 19.12 11.93 -2.26
CA GLU A 420 19.20 12.41 -3.65
C GLU A 420 19.46 13.91 -3.74
N VAL A 421 18.80 14.71 -2.88
CA VAL A 421 19.05 16.15 -2.78
C VAL A 421 20.49 16.40 -2.33
N VAL A 422 20.94 15.64 -1.37
CA VAL A 422 22.29 15.68 -0.80
C VAL A 422 23.35 15.17 -1.80
N ALA A 423 23.06 14.10 -2.57
CA ALA A 423 23.98 13.57 -3.57
C ALA A 423 24.22 14.54 -4.75
N LYS A 424 23.31 15.48 -4.98
CA LYS A 424 23.51 16.55 -5.98
C LYS A 424 24.50 17.63 -5.51
N ASP A 425 24.71 17.77 -4.18
CA ASP A 425 25.61 18.74 -3.54
C ASP A 425 26.82 18.03 -2.87
N ASN A 426 27.49 17.14 -3.58
CA ASN A 426 28.62 16.33 -3.08
C ASN A 426 29.73 17.13 -2.37
N ASP A 427 29.95 18.39 -2.72
CA ASP A 427 31.02 19.21 -2.13
C ASP A 427 30.72 19.62 -0.69
N GLU A 428 29.46 19.98 -0.37
CA GLU A 428 29.10 20.43 1.01
C GLU A 428 29.18 19.29 2.01
N ILE A 429 28.82 18.07 1.60
CA ILE A 429 28.87 16.90 2.47
C ILE A 429 30.29 16.40 2.70
N ARG A 430 31.14 16.47 1.70
CA ARG A 430 32.57 16.19 1.87
C ARG A 430 33.23 17.18 2.83
N VAL A 431 32.79 18.45 2.77
CA VAL A 431 33.24 19.49 3.71
C VAL A 431 32.77 19.16 5.13
N LEU A 432 31.53 18.71 5.32
CA LEU A 432 30.99 18.29 6.62
C LEU A 432 31.76 17.08 7.19
N SER A 433 31.97 16.05 6.38
CA SER A 433 32.72 14.85 6.82
C SER A 433 34.14 15.17 7.26
N LYS A 434 34.81 16.04 6.47
CA LYS A 434 36.16 16.47 6.81
C LYS A 434 36.17 17.27 8.11
N ALA A 435 35.23 18.17 8.30
CA ALA A 435 35.11 18.96 9.52
C ALA A 435 34.86 18.06 10.77
N ILE A 436 34.08 16.99 10.60
CA ILE A 436 33.83 16.02 11.69
C ILE A 436 35.11 15.27 12.06
N LEU A 437 35.94 14.87 11.11
CA LEU A 437 37.23 14.22 11.40
C LEU A 437 38.24 15.17 12.06
N GLU A 438 38.19 16.44 11.68
CA GLU A 438 39.10 17.50 12.19
C GLU A 438 38.66 18.08 13.54
N ALA A 439 37.47 17.74 14.03
CA ALA A 439 36.80 18.31 15.20
C ALA A 439 36.60 19.86 15.10
N ASP A 440 36.31 20.32 13.87
CA ASP A 440 36.04 21.74 13.60
C ASP A 440 34.55 22.04 13.84
N ASN A 441 34.20 22.33 15.08
CA ASN A 441 32.82 22.60 15.54
C ASN A 441 32.16 23.76 14.80
N GLU A 442 32.90 24.82 14.52
CA GLU A 442 32.33 25.99 13.82
C GLU A 442 31.96 25.64 12.38
N LYS A 443 32.82 24.87 11.73
CA LYS A 443 32.58 24.44 10.33
C LYS A 443 31.46 23.41 10.24
N ILE A 444 31.40 22.46 11.18
CA ILE A 444 30.28 21.49 11.29
C ILE A 444 28.99 22.27 11.48
N GLN A 445 28.91 23.18 12.44
CA GLN A 445 27.72 23.97 12.74
C GLN A 445 27.30 24.83 11.54
N ARG A 446 28.26 25.47 10.84
CA ARG A 446 27.98 26.27 9.65
C ARG A 446 27.39 25.40 8.54
N GLN A 447 28.01 24.25 8.23
CA GLN A 447 27.52 23.35 7.17
C GLN A 447 26.15 22.78 7.51
N LEU A 448 25.95 22.33 8.73
CA LEU A 448 24.63 21.86 9.17
C LEU A 448 23.57 22.97 9.06
N ASN A 449 23.87 24.20 9.47
CA ASN A 449 22.93 25.31 9.35
C ASN A 449 22.59 25.65 7.88
N ILE A 450 23.55 25.58 6.95
CA ILE A 450 23.31 25.77 5.52
C ILE A 450 22.35 24.67 5.01
N ILE A 451 22.65 23.42 5.35
CA ILE A 451 21.83 22.28 5.00
C ILE A 451 20.42 22.44 5.60
N LEU A 452 20.34 22.79 6.87
CA LEU A 452 19.08 23.05 7.57
C LEU A 452 18.27 24.19 6.92
N ASP A 453 18.87 25.31 6.56
CA ASP A 453 18.17 26.43 5.91
C ASP A 453 17.57 26.06 4.53
N ARG A 454 18.28 25.25 3.75
CA ARG A 454 17.80 24.77 2.45
C ARG A 454 16.72 23.69 2.58
N MET A 455 16.81 22.89 3.62
CA MET A 455 15.97 21.71 3.81
C MET A 455 14.74 21.96 4.66
N ILE A 456 14.77 22.96 5.51
CA ILE A 456 13.79 23.18 6.56
C ILE A 456 12.88 24.37 6.25
N SER A 457 11.98 24.19 5.34
CA SER A 457 10.60 24.62 5.55
C SER A 457 9.81 23.54 6.33
N ILE A 458 10.43 22.40 6.60
CA ILE A 458 9.87 21.16 7.11
C ILE A 458 9.86 21.05 8.65
N LEU A 459 10.52 21.94 9.40
CA LEU A 459 10.80 21.71 10.82
C LEU A 459 10.15 22.70 11.80
N ASP A 460 9.10 23.37 11.41
CA ASP A 460 8.40 24.30 12.29
C ASP A 460 7.17 23.67 12.95
N THR A 461 7.32 22.45 13.52
CA THR A 461 6.21 21.68 14.03
C THR A 461 5.98 21.81 15.52
N LYS A 462 4.69 21.64 15.93
CA LYS A 462 4.22 21.46 17.30
C LYS A 462 4.43 20.03 17.85
N ALA A 463 5.27 19.19 17.22
CA ALA A 463 5.55 17.82 17.66
C ALA A 463 6.20 17.80 19.06
N ARG A 464 6.02 16.69 19.81
CA ARG A 464 6.66 16.50 21.11
C ARG A 464 8.18 16.45 20.96
N ASP A 465 8.93 16.98 21.91
CA ASP A 465 10.39 17.17 21.84
C ASP A 465 11.16 15.88 21.50
N ARG A 466 10.74 14.73 22.02
CA ARG A 466 11.35 13.43 21.71
C ARG A 466 11.18 13.00 20.24
N GLN A 467 10.07 13.37 19.59
CA GLN A 467 9.84 13.07 18.19
C GLN A 467 10.70 13.97 17.28
N LYS A 468 10.94 15.20 17.70
CA LYS A 468 11.85 16.13 17.02
C LYS A 468 13.30 15.63 17.11
N GLU A 469 13.73 15.14 18.27
CA GLU A 469 15.06 14.55 18.46
C GLU A 469 15.30 13.38 17.50
N ASN A 470 14.34 12.44 17.39
CA ASN A 470 14.40 11.33 16.45
C ASN A 470 14.48 11.78 14.98
N PHE A 471 13.84 12.88 14.63
CA PHE A 471 13.92 13.44 13.29
C PHE A 471 15.34 13.95 12.98
N TYR A 472 15.93 14.78 13.83
CA TYR A 472 17.29 15.30 13.63
C TYR A 472 18.35 14.21 13.68
N HIS A 473 18.14 13.18 14.51
CA HIS A 473 18.96 12.00 14.53
C HIS A 473 18.93 11.27 13.17
N GLY A 474 17.74 11.02 12.61
CA GLY A 474 17.58 10.41 11.30
C GLY A 474 18.17 11.24 10.16
N LEU A 475 18.01 12.57 10.24
CA LEU A 475 18.59 13.54 9.32
C LEU A 475 20.11 13.44 9.31
N LEU A 476 20.72 13.54 10.48
CA LEU A 476 22.18 13.52 10.63
C LEU A 476 22.76 12.16 10.21
N LEU A 477 22.09 11.06 10.56
CA LEU A 477 22.47 9.71 10.14
C LEU A 477 22.45 9.57 8.61
N GLY A 478 21.44 10.12 7.94
CA GLY A 478 21.33 10.13 6.47
C GLY A 478 22.48 10.91 5.82
N LEU A 479 22.78 12.11 6.32
CA LEU A 479 23.91 12.94 5.87
C LEU A 479 25.23 12.19 6.00
N LEU A 480 25.48 11.62 7.17
CA LEU A 480 26.73 10.93 7.46
C LEU A 480 26.93 9.68 6.60
N ARG A 481 25.89 8.87 6.38
CA ARG A 481 25.95 7.70 5.50
C ARG A 481 26.22 8.05 4.04
N GLY A 482 25.73 9.19 3.59
CA GLY A 482 25.99 9.70 2.23
C GLY A 482 27.37 10.34 2.05
N SER A 483 28.07 10.65 3.15
CA SER A 483 29.25 11.51 3.14
C SER A 483 30.56 10.75 2.85
N ASN A 484 30.71 9.53 3.33
CA ASN A 484 31.89 8.70 3.10
C ASN A 484 31.48 7.21 3.11
N PRO A 485 31.58 6.51 1.95
CA PRO A 485 31.20 5.10 1.85
C PRO A 485 32.05 4.15 2.69
N ASN A 486 33.23 4.59 3.13
CA ASN A 486 34.15 3.80 3.91
C ASN A 486 33.94 3.92 5.42
N TRP A 487 33.01 4.77 5.85
CA TRP A 487 32.65 4.85 7.26
C TRP A 487 31.69 3.77 7.68
N LEU A 488 32.04 3.02 8.72
CA LEU A 488 31.10 2.10 9.35
C LEU A 488 30.26 2.86 10.38
N ILE A 489 29.01 3.20 10.02
CA ILE A 489 28.12 3.99 10.86
C ILE A 489 27.06 3.08 11.48
N LYS A 490 26.93 3.13 12.81
CA LYS A 490 25.93 2.43 13.61
C LYS A 490 25.07 3.43 14.36
N SER A 491 23.78 3.14 14.48
CA SER A 491 22.80 3.99 15.13
C SER A 491 22.01 3.21 16.16
N ASN A 492 21.59 3.87 17.25
CA ASN A 492 20.80 3.30 18.35
C ASN A 492 21.37 1.96 18.87
N ARG A 493 22.67 1.91 19.11
CA ARG A 493 23.34 0.69 19.57
C ARG A 493 23.61 0.77 21.06
N GLU A 494 23.42 -0.37 21.72
CA GLU A 494 23.85 -0.55 23.10
C GLU A 494 25.36 -0.29 23.21
N SER A 495 25.75 0.63 24.07
CA SER A 495 27.12 1.04 24.30
C SER A 495 27.28 1.55 25.72
N GLY A 496 28.17 0.95 26.50
CA GLY A 496 28.29 1.24 27.92
C GLY A 496 26.97 0.97 28.66
N ASP A 497 26.52 1.92 29.46
CA ASP A 497 25.31 1.81 30.28
C ASP A 497 24.05 2.38 29.59
N GLY A 498 23.99 2.39 28.24
CA GLY A 498 22.84 2.90 27.49
C GLY A 498 22.94 2.69 25.98
N PHE A 499 22.13 3.47 25.25
CA PHE A 499 22.11 3.46 23.78
C PHE A 499 22.62 4.80 23.26
N SER A 500 23.69 4.76 22.45
CA SER A 500 24.23 5.92 21.75
C SER A 500 23.46 6.20 20.48
N ASP A 501 23.23 7.46 20.15
CA ASP A 501 22.52 7.85 18.93
C ASP A 501 23.29 7.44 17.67
N ILE A 502 24.55 7.86 17.51
CA ILE A 502 25.37 7.53 16.34
C ILE A 502 26.80 7.21 16.77
N ILE A 503 27.32 6.08 16.28
CA ILE A 503 28.74 5.71 16.37
C ILE A 503 29.29 5.60 14.95
N ILE A 504 30.42 6.28 14.71
CA ILE A 504 31.13 6.21 13.43
C ILE A 504 32.50 5.59 13.68
N LYS A 505 32.86 4.62 12.85
CA LYS A 505 34.20 4.05 12.78
C LYS A 505 34.82 4.46 11.44
N PRO A 506 35.71 5.46 11.44
CA PRO A 506 36.46 5.86 10.25
C PRO A 506 37.40 4.76 9.75
N GLU A 507 38.02 4.99 8.57
CA GLU A 507 39.01 4.07 8.00
C GLU A 507 40.23 3.87 8.91
N ASP A 508 40.64 4.93 9.61
CA ASP A 508 41.68 4.84 10.61
C ASP A 508 41.24 3.93 11.78
N PRO A 509 41.94 2.80 12.01
CA PRO A 509 41.57 1.83 13.03
C PRO A 509 41.65 2.40 14.46
N ASP A 510 42.46 3.45 14.68
CA ASP A 510 42.65 4.03 16.01
C ASP A 510 41.56 5.10 16.31
N SER A 511 40.85 5.57 15.31
CA SER A 511 39.87 6.65 15.43
C SER A 511 38.45 6.13 15.63
N GLY A 512 37.66 6.84 16.44
CA GLY A 512 36.25 6.62 16.66
C GLY A 512 35.50 7.93 16.88
N ILE A 513 34.23 7.98 16.50
CA ILE A 513 33.41 9.18 16.70
C ILE A 513 32.07 8.77 17.32
N ILE A 514 31.64 9.52 18.32
CA ILE A 514 30.35 9.35 18.99
C ILE A 514 29.58 10.67 18.86
N ILE A 515 28.32 10.59 18.45
CA ILE A 515 27.47 11.76 18.33
C ILE A 515 26.19 11.47 19.11
N GLU A 516 25.82 12.39 19.99
CA GLU A 516 24.54 12.43 20.70
C GLU A 516 23.76 13.65 20.21
N VAL A 517 22.49 13.46 19.90
CA VAL A 517 21.60 14.46 19.34
C VAL A 517 20.57 14.88 20.38
N LYS A 518 20.33 16.17 20.52
CA LYS A 518 19.26 16.73 21.37
C LYS A 518 18.43 17.75 20.62
N TYR A 519 17.16 17.85 21.00
CA TYR A 519 16.29 18.93 20.55
C TYR A 519 16.13 19.97 21.65
N ALA A 520 16.48 21.21 21.34
CA ALA A 520 16.28 22.35 22.24
C ALA A 520 14.92 23.01 22.01
N THR A 521 14.14 23.23 23.04
CA THR A 521 12.81 23.88 22.97
C THR A 521 12.85 25.35 22.59
N SER A 522 14.02 25.98 22.76
CA SER A 522 14.29 27.39 22.38
C SER A 522 15.69 27.55 21.82
N PHE A 523 15.91 28.62 21.05
CA PHE A 523 17.23 28.96 20.54
C PHE A 523 18.25 29.20 21.68
N GLN A 524 17.82 29.82 22.78
CA GLN A 524 18.66 30.04 23.95
C GLN A 524 19.00 28.74 24.71
N GLY A 525 18.22 27.69 24.51
CA GLY A 525 18.45 26.38 25.13
C GLY A 525 19.48 25.49 24.40
N LEU A 526 19.99 25.89 23.23
CA LEU A 526 20.92 25.10 22.43
C LEU A 526 22.21 24.74 23.18
N ASP A 527 22.84 25.73 23.86
CA ASP A 527 24.08 25.47 24.60
C ASP A 527 23.87 24.44 25.71
N LYS A 528 22.80 24.61 26.51
CA LYS A 528 22.45 23.63 27.56
C LYS A 528 22.16 22.24 27.00
N SER A 529 21.43 22.14 25.89
CA SER A 529 21.13 20.83 25.26
C SER A 529 22.40 20.15 24.72
N CYS A 530 23.39 20.90 24.24
CA CYS A 530 24.70 20.36 23.89
C CYS A 530 25.46 19.83 25.13
N GLU A 531 25.44 20.59 26.24
CA GLU A 531 26.04 20.12 27.49
C GLU A 531 25.36 18.83 28.00
N ASP A 532 24.04 18.77 27.95
CA ASP A 532 23.26 17.58 28.32
C ASP A 532 23.63 16.37 27.44
N ALA A 533 23.82 16.57 26.13
CA ALA A 533 24.28 15.52 25.20
C ALA A 533 25.69 15.03 25.59
N MET A 534 26.62 15.93 25.82
CA MET A 534 27.99 15.56 26.24
C MET A 534 28.02 14.86 27.58
N ASN A 535 27.23 15.31 28.54
CA ASN A 535 27.08 14.68 29.85
C ASN A 535 26.50 13.26 29.71
N GLN A 536 25.55 13.06 28.83
CA GLN A 536 24.98 11.73 28.54
C GLN A 536 26.05 10.77 28.00
N ILE A 537 26.82 11.19 26.99
CA ILE A 537 27.92 10.36 26.42
C ILE A 537 28.90 9.94 27.53
N ASN A 538 29.30 10.87 28.39
CA ASN A 538 30.30 10.62 29.41
C ASN A 538 29.74 9.76 30.56
N THR A 539 28.56 10.10 31.07
CA THR A 539 27.93 9.38 32.19
C THR A 539 27.58 7.94 31.81
N ARG A 540 27.11 7.72 30.57
CA ARG A 540 26.73 6.41 30.04
C ARG A 540 27.88 5.65 29.40
N ARG A 541 29.10 6.23 29.39
CA ARG A 541 30.33 5.60 28.88
C ARG A 541 30.17 5.05 27.46
N TYR A 542 29.57 5.81 26.56
CA TYR A 542 29.33 5.37 25.18
C TYR A 542 30.60 5.06 24.38
N ASP A 543 31.77 5.50 24.87
CA ASP A 543 33.08 5.19 24.30
C ASP A 543 33.61 3.78 24.68
N ALA A 544 32.96 3.08 25.61
CA ALA A 544 33.46 1.75 26.09
C ALA A 544 33.61 0.75 24.93
N VAL A 545 32.62 0.60 24.06
CA VAL A 545 32.66 -0.33 22.92
C VAL A 545 33.78 0.00 21.93
N LEU A 546 34.04 1.28 21.67
CA LEU A 546 35.14 1.70 20.78
C LEU A 546 36.52 1.42 21.43
N ARG A 547 36.63 1.62 22.73
CA ARG A 547 37.88 1.32 23.48
C ARG A 547 38.14 -0.18 23.56
N GLU A 548 37.10 -1.00 23.75
CA GLU A 548 37.24 -2.46 23.75
C GLU A 548 37.68 -2.99 22.38
N GLU A 549 37.30 -2.28 21.29
CA GLU A 549 37.75 -2.59 19.94
C GLU A 549 39.17 -2.03 19.63
N GLY A 550 39.85 -1.42 20.61
CA GLY A 550 41.21 -0.91 20.48
C GLY A 550 41.32 0.53 19.95
N ARG A 551 40.20 1.24 19.77
CA ARG A 551 40.23 2.62 19.27
C ARG A 551 40.53 3.58 20.42
N CYS A 552 41.61 4.36 20.27
CA CYS A 552 42.11 5.25 21.31
C CYS A 552 41.76 6.72 21.06
N ASN A 553 41.68 7.13 19.79
CA ASN A 553 41.38 8.51 19.39
C ASN A 553 39.85 8.69 19.18
N ILE A 554 39.13 8.95 20.26
CA ILE A 554 37.67 9.05 20.22
C ILE A 554 37.25 10.50 20.35
N ILE A 555 36.55 11.01 19.32
CA ILE A 555 35.94 12.32 19.32
C ILE A 555 34.47 12.16 19.73
N LYS A 556 34.02 12.99 20.69
CA LYS A 556 32.64 12.99 21.17
C LYS A 556 31.97 14.27 20.77
N TYR A 557 30.76 14.19 20.21
CA TYR A 557 29.97 15.34 19.81
C TYR A 557 28.63 15.37 20.51
N GLY A 558 28.30 16.52 21.11
CA GLY A 558 26.94 16.91 21.48
C GLY A 558 26.38 17.86 20.42
N ILE A 559 25.34 17.46 19.72
CA ILE A 559 24.71 18.30 18.71
C ILE A 559 23.27 18.58 19.12
N ALA A 560 22.95 19.84 19.34
CA ALA A 560 21.60 20.27 19.66
C ALA A 560 20.98 21.02 18.49
N PHE A 561 19.71 20.72 18.22
CA PHE A 561 18.93 21.33 17.15
C PHE A 561 17.76 22.15 17.73
N HIS A 562 17.48 23.27 17.13
CA HIS A 562 16.26 24.05 17.33
C HIS A 562 15.83 24.64 15.99
N LYS A 563 14.74 24.12 15.42
CA LYS A 563 14.26 24.54 14.09
C LYS A 563 15.38 24.46 13.05
N LYS A 564 15.67 25.58 12.36
CA LYS A 564 16.70 25.70 11.33
C LYS A 564 18.12 25.96 11.86
N ARG A 565 18.33 25.81 13.15
CA ARG A 565 19.63 26.12 13.78
C ARG A 565 20.12 24.91 14.58
N CYS A 566 21.40 24.73 14.55
CA CYS A 566 22.07 23.79 15.44
C CYS A 566 23.24 24.46 16.19
N LYS A 567 23.61 23.83 17.26
CA LYS A 567 24.84 24.07 18.01
C LYS A 567 25.62 22.78 18.09
N VAL A 568 26.94 22.87 17.98
CA VAL A 568 27.84 21.72 18.03
C VAL A 568 28.90 21.96 19.07
N VAL A 569 29.12 21.00 19.95
CA VAL A 569 30.26 20.98 20.90
C VAL A 569 30.95 19.62 20.78
N SER A 570 32.25 19.59 20.98
CA SER A 570 33.04 18.38 21.02
C SER A 570 33.99 18.33 22.20
N ASP A 571 34.31 17.11 22.62
CA ASP A 571 35.41 16.76 23.48
C ASP A 571 36.40 15.95 22.66
N LYS A 572 37.64 16.44 22.51
CA LYS A 572 38.68 15.86 21.68
C LYS A 572 39.75 15.20 22.54
#